data_cd33bc11ab9b095fb2bd5c0f0bebeaf3
#
_entry.id   cd33bc11ab9b095fb2bd5c0f0bebeaf3
#
_cell.length_a   1.000
_cell.length_b   1.000
_cell.length_c   1.000
_cell.angle_alpha   90.00
_cell.angle_beta   90.00
_cell.angle_gamma   90.00
#
_symmetry.space_group_name_H-M   'P 1'
#
loop_
_entity.id
_entity.type
_entity.pdbx_description
1 polymer ?
#
loop_
_entity_poly.entity_id
_entity_poly.type
_entity_poly.pdbx_seq_one_letter_code
_entity_poly.pdbx_strand_id
1 'polypeptide(L)'
;MDILPIPPDNQIADAAALRGLIAQSPRLFSLNLAVCDDASQRNAAVRQLRAEFPTVKAVALWPYDKDVFEHVHTTASRDPKDALFVFGLDDALAADIDRAALLAGLNASPPRWKAWFACPVVFWVDRHTADILRLRAPDFWEWQQDVYRLDG
;
A
#
# COMPACT_ATOMS: atom_id res chain seq x y z
N MET A 1 3.54 -10.39 -32.63
CA MET A 1 3.80 -10.26 -31.85
C MET A 1 3.57 -9.73 -30.94
N ASP A 2 3.25 -9.43 -30.96
CA ASP A 2 3.23 -9.30 -30.16
C ASP A 2 3.34 -8.88 -28.95
N ILE A 3 3.76 -8.60 -28.82
CA ILE A 3 4.41 -8.29 -27.60
C ILE A 3 4.07 -6.93 -27.08
N LEU A 4 3.92 -5.99 -27.97
CA LEU A 4 3.74 -4.58 -27.64
C LEU A 4 2.47 -4.28 -26.86
N PRO A 5 1.38 -5.00 -27.05
CA PRO A 5 0.19 -4.73 -26.23
C PRO A 5 0.34 -5.14 -24.77
N ILE A 6 1.36 -5.93 -24.45
CA ILE A 6 1.47 -6.49 -23.13
C ILE A 6 1.60 -5.46 -22.01
N PRO A 7 2.43 -4.39 -22.11
CA PRO A 7 2.55 -3.47 -20.98
C PRO A 7 1.24 -2.82 -20.54
N PRO A 8 0.41 -2.28 -21.45
CA PRO A 8 -0.89 -1.77 -21.01
C PRO A 8 -1.80 -2.85 -20.46
N ASP A 9 -1.76 -4.04 -21.05
CA ASP A 9 -2.56 -5.16 -20.57
C ASP A 9 -2.12 -5.59 -19.18
N ASN A 10 -0.82 -5.59 -18.91
CA ASN A 10 -0.31 -5.91 -17.59
C ASN A 10 -0.77 -4.92 -16.54
N GLN A 11 -0.75 -3.62 -16.86
CA GLN A 11 -1.26 -2.61 -15.95
C GLN A 11 -2.74 -2.82 -15.65
N ILE A 12 -3.53 -3.11 -16.68
CA ILE A 12 -4.94 -3.38 -16.52
C ILE A 12 -5.15 -4.62 -15.67
N ALA A 13 -4.38 -5.67 -15.93
CA ALA A 13 -4.49 -6.91 -15.17
C ALA A 13 -4.14 -6.70 -13.70
N ASP A 14 -3.07 -5.93 -13.42
CA ASP A 14 -2.68 -5.65 -12.04
C ASP A 14 -3.72 -4.81 -11.33
N ALA A 15 -4.26 -3.80 -11.99
CA ALA A 15 -5.33 -2.98 -11.43
C ALA A 15 -6.58 -3.83 -11.19
N ALA A 16 -6.90 -4.72 -12.11
CA ALA A 16 -8.04 -5.61 -11.96
C ALA A 16 -7.84 -6.58 -10.80
N ALA A 17 -6.61 -7.07 -10.60
CA ALA A 17 -6.29 -7.96 -9.50
C ALA A 17 -6.45 -7.25 -8.16
N LEU A 18 -6.01 -6.01 -8.06
CA LEU A 18 -6.18 -5.22 -6.84
C LEU A 18 -7.66 -4.97 -6.56
N ARG A 19 -8.41 -4.63 -7.59
CA ARG A 19 -9.86 -4.45 -7.49
C ARG A 19 -10.52 -5.74 -6.99
N GLY A 20 -10.08 -6.87 -7.54
CA GLY A 20 -10.59 -8.18 -7.13
C GLY A 20 -10.29 -8.50 -5.67
N LEU A 21 -9.10 -8.15 -5.19
CA LEU A 21 -8.75 -8.31 -3.79
C LEU A 21 -9.73 -7.55 -2.90
N ILE A 22 -9.99 -6.30 -3.21
CA ILE A 22 -10.89 -5.46 -2.42
C ILE A 22 -12.31 -6.01 -2.46
N ALA A 23 -12.76 -6.42 -3.64
CA ALA A 23 -14.12 -6.91 -3.83
C ALA A 23 -14.36 -8.25 -3.12
N GLN A 24 -13.34 -9.11 -3.04
CA GLN A 24 -13.49 -10.48 -2.59
C GLN A 24 -13.03 -10.74 -1.17
N SER A 25 -12.40 -9.76 -0.52
CA SER A 25 -11.81 -9.96 0.80
C SER A 25 -12.34 -9.00 1.85
N PRO A 26 -13.65 -8.74 1.90
CA PRO A 26 -14.16 -7.84 2.92
C PRO A 26 -13.93 -8.43 4.30
N ARG A 27 -13.47 -7.59 5.22
CA ARG A 27 -13.30 -7.95 6.63
C ARG A 27 -12.21 -8.98 6.89
N LEU A 28 -11.33 -9.20 5.92
CA LEU A 28 -10.16 -10.03 6.12
C LEU A 28 -8.90 -9.18 5.96
N PHE A 29 -8.05 -9.23 6.96
CA PHE A 29 -6.78 -8.53 6.89
C PHE A 29 -5.87 -9.17 5.84
N SER A 30 -5.25 -8.32 5.04
CA SER A 30 -4.09 -8.69 4.23
C SER A 30 -3.20 -7.46 4.11
N LEU A 31 -1.91 -7.67 3.95
CA LEU A 31 -0.94 -6.61 3.77
C LEU A 31 -0.46 -6.67 2.32
N ASN A 32 -0.55 -5.55 1.62
CA ASN A 32 -0.29 -5.51 0.18
C ASN A 32 0.48 -4.26 -0.19
N LEU A 33 1.19 -4.33 -1.31
CA LEU A 33 1.86 -3.17 -1.90
C LEU A 33 1.29 -2.91 -3.28
N ALA A 34 1.00 -1.65 -3.57
CA ALA A 34 0.67 -1.19 -4.92
C ALA A 34 1.83 -0.32 -5.38
N VAL A 35 2.55 -0.77 -6.39
CA VAL A 35 3.76 -0.12 -6.88
C VAL A 35 3.43 0.69 -8.12
N CYS A 36 3.66 1.99 -8.05
CA CYS A 36 3.38 2.90 -9.16
C CYS A 36 4.33 4.10 -9.08
N ASP A 37 5.16 4.26 -10.11
CA ASP A 37 6.10 5.38 -10.19
C ASP A 37 5.45 6.66 -10.71
N ASP A 38 4.36 6.52 -11.45
CA ASP A 38 3.68 7.65 -12.07
C ASP A 38 2.52 8.12 -11.18
N ALA A 39 2.64 9.33 -10.65
CA ALA A 39 1.64 9.89 -9.76
C ALA A 39 0.28 10.04 -10.43
N SER A 40 0.25 10.36 -11.72
CA SER A 40 -1.01 10.50 -12.46
C SER A 40 -1.74 9.18 -12.58
N GLN A 41 -1.02 8.11 -12.89
CA GLN A 41 -1.60 6.77 -12.96
C GLN A 41 -2.06 6.29 -11.60
N ARG A 42 -1.25 6.53 -10.56
CA ARG A 42 -1.63 6.20 -9.20
C ARG A 42 -2.92 6.90 -8.80
N ASN A 43 -2.99 8.21 -9.03
CA ASN A 43 -4.15 8.99 -8.62
C ASN A 43 -5.40 8.58 -9.38
N ALA A 44 -5.28 8.24 -10.66
CA ALA A 44 -6.39 7.76 -11.46
C ALA A 44 -6.92 6.42 -10.92
N ALA A 45 -6.00 5.50 -10.62
CA ALA A 45 -6.37 4.19 -10.08
C ALA A 45 -7.05 4.31 -8.73
N VAL A 46 -6.50 5.13 -7.85
CA VAL A 46 -7.06 5.35 -6.51
C VAL A 46 -8.46 5.96 -6.62
N ARG A 47 -8.62 6.96 -7.48
CA ARG A 47 -9.92 7.61 -7.67
C ARG A 47 -10.96 6.61 -8.15
N GLN A 48 -10.59 5.77 -9.10
CA GLN A 48 -11.49 4.76 -9.65
C GLN A 48 -11.89 3.73 -8.59
N LEU A 49 -10.93 3.25 -7.82
CA LEU A 49 -11.20 2.28 -6.76
C LEU A 49 -12.08 2.87 -5.66
N ARG A 50 -11.85 4.12 -5.29
CA ARG A 50 -12.65 4.76 -4.26
C ARG A 50 -14.06 5.10 -4.74
N ALA A 51 -14.24 5.31 -6.03
CA ALA A 51 -15.58 5.49 -6.60
C ALA A 51 -16.36 4.19 -6.56
N GLU A 52 -15.69 3.08 -6.82
CA GLU A 52 -16.32 1.76 -6.80
C GLU A 52 -16.52 1.23 -5.38
N PHE A 53 -15.58 1.52 -4.48
CA PHE A 53 -15.63 1.07 -3.09
C PHE A 53 -15.58 2.28 -2.16
N PRO A 54 -16.75 2.90 -1.89
CA PRO A 54 -16.77 4.19 -1.16
C PRO A 54 -16.26 4.13 0.27
N THR A 55 -16.18 2.95 0.88
CA THR A 55 -15.67 2.84 2.25
C THR A 55 -14.17 2.69 2.33
N VAL A 56 -13.45 2.71 1.18
CA VAL A 56 -11.99 2.72 1.20
C VAL A 56 -11.51 3.99 1.89
N LYS A 57 -10.69 3.81 2.92
CA LYS A 57 -10.10 4.93 3.67
C LYS A 57 -8.69 5.17 3.16
N ALA A 58 -8.36 6.42 2.90
CA ALA A 58 -7.01 6.81 2.49
C ALA A 58 -6.36 7.62 3.59
N VAL A 59 -5.13 7.26 3.96
CA VAL A 59 -4.34 7.97 4.96
C VAL A 59 -3.00 8.31 4.35
N ALA A 60 -2.61 9.59 4.43
CA ALA A 60 -1.31 10.05 3.96
C ALA A 60 -0.38 10.26 5.15
N LEU A 61 0.79 9.65 5.10
CA LEU A 61 1.82 9.84 6.11
C LEU A 61 2.50 11.20 5.91
N TRP A 62 3.03 11.76 6.99
CA TRP A 62 3.85 12.96 6.91
C TRP A 62 5.31 12.57 6.65
N PRO A 63 6.08 13.42 5.96
CA PRO A 63 7.49 13.09 5.68
C PRO A 63 8.35 12.84 6.92
N TYR A 64 7.94 13.38 8.07
CA TYR A 64 8.68 13.23 9.33
C TYR A 64 8.04 12.25 10.30
N ASP A 65 7.11 11.43 9.84
CA ASP A 65 6.51 10.41 10.71
C ASP A 65 7.58 9.42 11.16
N LYS A 66 7.52 9.08 12.43
CA LYS A 66 8.45 8.12 13.03
C LYS A 66 7.84 6.76 13.24
N ASP A 67 6.52 6.69 13.34
CA ASP A 67 5.78 5.44 13.56
C ASP A 67 4.59 5.42 12.62
N VAL A 68 4.71 4.61 11.59
CA VAL A 68 3.70 4.52 10.54
C VAL A 68 2.37 4.00 11.11
N PHE A 69 2.42 2.93 11.89
CA PHE A 69 1.21 2.35 12.44
C PHE A 69 0.50 3.34 13.36
N GLU A 70 1.26 4.04 14.22
CA GLU A 70 0.69 5.01 15.16
C GLU A 70 -0.07 6.10 14.41
N HIS A 71 0.52 6.64 13.33
CA HIS A 71 -0.15 7.66 12.54
C HIS A 71 -1.46 7.13 11.95
N VAL A 72 -1.40 5.96 11.36
CA VAL A 72 -2.55 5.40 10.65
C VAL A 72 -3.66 5.01 11.62
N HIS A 73 -3.31 4.37 12.72
CA HIS A 73 -4.33 3.91 13.66
C HIS A 73 -5.00 5.05 14.42
N THR A 74 -4.32 6.18 14.59
CA THR A 74 -4.96 7.36 15.19
C THR A 74 -5.83 8.12 14.20
N THR A 75 -5.59 7.96 12.90
CA THR A 75 -6.33 8.65 11.84
C THR A 75 -7.49 7.82 11.32
N ALA A 76 -7.29 6.54 11.14
CA ALA A 76 -8.30 5.62 10.61
C ALA A 76 -8.92 4.82 11.75
N SER A 77 -10.23 4.80 11.82
CA SER A 77 -10.94 4.05 12.84
C SER A 77 -10.92 2.54 12.54
N ARG A 78 -11.38 1.75 13.53
CA ARG A 78 -11.58 0.32 13.34
C ARG A 78 -12.89 -0.02 12.66
N ASP A 79 -13.65 0.98 12.26
CA ASP A 79 -14.94 0.76 11.60
C ASP A 79 -14.74 -0.10 10.34
N PRO A 80 -15.70 -0.95 10.00
CA PRO A 80 -15.61 -1.77 8.79
C PRO A 80 -15.40 -0.90 7.56
N LYS A 81 -14.49 -1.33 6.71
CA LYS A 81 -14.18 -0.64 5.45
C LYS A 81 -13.73 -1.67 4.43
N ASP A 82 -13.84 -1.32 3.16
CA ASP A 82 -13.45 -2.20 2.08
C ASP A 82 -11.94 -2.37 2.03
N ALA A 83 -11.20 -1.31 2.28
CA ALA A 83 -9.74 -1.34 2.31
C ALA A 83 -9.20 -0.09 2.98
N LEU A 84 -7.93 -0.15 3.37
CA LEU A 84 -7.19 0.98 3.90
C LEU A 84 -6.00 1.23 2.96
N PHE A 85 -5.94 2.43 2.38
CA PHE A 85 -4.84 2.84 1.52
C PHE A 85 -3.92 3.76 2.30
N VAL A 86 -2.62 3.45 2.28
CA VAL A 86 -1.60 4.24 2.98
C VAL A 86 -0.67 4.85 1.94
N PHE A 87 -0.53 6.18 1.99
CA PHE A 87 0.31 6.96 1.08
C PHE A 87 1.39 7.69 1.87
N GLY A 88 2.42 8.12 1.17
CA GLY A 88 3.44 8.98 1.76
C GLY A 88 4.63 8.26 2.36
N LEU A 89 4.68 6.94 2.29
CA LEU A 89 5.83 6.20 2.79
C LEU A 89 7.10 6.55 2.00
N ASP A 90 6.96 6.83 0.71
CA ASP A 90 8.10 7.25 -0.13
C ASP A 90 8.78 8.49 0.46
N ASP A 91 7.99 9.50 0.79
CA ASP A 91 8.51 10.75 1.34
C ASP A 91 9.04 10.56 2.75
N ALA A 92 8.38 9.74 3.55
CA ALA A 92 8.81 9.47 4.92
C ALA A 92 10.18 8.76 4.93
N LEU A 93 10.40 7.84 4.00
CA LEU A 93 11.69 7.15 3.89
C LEU A 93 12.75 8.00 3.22
N ALA A 94 12.36 8.95 2.38
CA ALA A 94 13.30 9.87 1.74
C ALA A 94 13.77 10.96 2.70
N ALA A 95 12.96 11.31 3.71
CA ALA A 95 13.37 12.24 4.73
C ALA A 95 14.51 11.61 5.53
N ASP A 96 15.61 12.33 5.69
CA ASP A 96 16.85 11.75 6.19
C ASP A 96 16.93 11.74 7.71
N ILE A 97 15.80 11.71 8.38
CA ILE A 97 15.74 11.73 9.85
C ILE A 97 15.18 10.40 10.33
N ASP A 98 15.95 9.67 11.12
CA ASP A 98 15.51 8.42 11.76
C ASP A 98 14.98 7.36 10.80
N ARG A 99 15.51 7.33 9.57
CA ARG A 99 15.10 6.35 8.57
C ARG A 99 15.26 4.92 9.07
N ALA A 100 16.35 4.63 9.76
CA ALA A 100 16.59 3.29 10.30
C ALA A 100 15.55 2.93 11.37
N ALA A 101 15.17 3.89 12.22
CA ALA A 101 14.15 3.67 13.22
C ALA A 101 12.78 3.47 12.61
N LEU A 102 12.46 4.24 11.57
CA LEU A 102 11.21 4.09 10.83
C LEU A 102 11.10 2.70 10.21
N LEU A 103 12.17 2.24 9.57
CA LEU A 103 12.20 0.91 8.95
C LEU A 103 12.10 -0.20 10.00
N ALA A 104 12.77 -0.05 11.12
CA ALA A 104 12.70 -1.04 12.20
C ALA A 104 11.29 -1.15 12.77
N GLY A 105 10.64 -0.01 12.98
CA GLY A 105 9.26 0.01 13.45
C GLY A 105 8.30 -0.60 12.46
N LEU A 106 8.47 -0.28 11.17
CA LEU A 106 7.64 -0.84 10.13
C LEU A 106 7.84 -2.35 10.02
N ASN A 107 9.08 -2.82 10.11
CA ASN A 107 9.40 -4.24 10.05
C ASN A 107 8.73 -5.03 11.18
N ALA A 108 8.58 -4.44 12.34
CA ALA A 108 7.95 -5.08 13.49
C ALA A 108 6.43 -4.92 13.52
N SER A 109 5.85 -4.12 12.63
CA SER A 109 4.46 -3.68 12.74
C SER A 109 3.38 -4.65 12.25
N PRO A 110 3.63 -5.65 11.37
CA PRO A 110 2.54 -6.43 10.77
C PRO A 110 1.55 -7.04 11.77
N PRO A 111 1.96 -7.61 12.91
CA PRO A 111 0.97 -8.13 13.85
C PRO A 111 0.02 -7.05 14.39
N ARG A 112 0.50 -5.81 14.52
CA ARG A 112 -0.34 -4.70 14.98
C ARG A 112 -1.39 -4.34 13.93
N TRP A 113 -1.02 -4.36 12.65
CA TRP A 113 -1.96 -4.11 11.56
C TRP A 113 -3.06 -5.16 11.56
N LYS A 114 -2.68 -6.42 11.68
CA LYS A 114 -3.62 -7.52 11.70
C LYS A 114 -4.58 -7.44 12.89
N ALA A 115 -4.06 -7.04 14.06
CA ALA A 115 -4.87 -6.94 15.27
C ALA A 115 -5.87 -5.78 15.19
N TRP A 116 -5.52 -4.70 14.47
CA TRP A 116 -6.33 -3.49 14.46
C TRP A 116 -7.29 -3.41 13.27
N PHE A 117 -6.89 -3.88 12.09
CA PHE A 117 -7.68 -3.71 10.87
C PHE A 117 -8.13 -5.06 10.31
N ALA A 118 -9.43 -5.19 10.06
CA ALA A 118 -10.02 -6.37 9.43
C ALA A 118 -10.36 -6.05 7.98
N CYS A 119 -9.36 -5.65 7.21
CA CYS A 119 -9.54 -5.30 5.79
C CYS A 119 -8.19 -5.36 5.09
N PRO A 120 -8.17 -5.40 3.76
CA PRO A 120 -6.90 -5.25 3.03
C PRO A 120 -6.27 -3.91 3.33
N VAL A 121 -5.00 -3.92 3.68
CA VAL A 121 -4.18 -2.72 3.85
C VAL A 121 -3.23 -2.66 2.66
N VAL A 122 -3.27 -1.57 1.92
CA VAL A 122 -2.48 -1.41 0.70
C VAL A 122 -1.58 -0.19 0.87
N PHE A 123 -0.27 -0.42 0.86
CA PHE A 123 0.71 0.65 0.84
C PHE A 123 1.01 1.02 -0.61
N TRP A 124 0.77 2.27 -0.95
CA TRP A 124 1.06 2.79 -2.29
C TRP A 124 2.46 3.38 -2.28
N VAL A 125 3.35 2.75 -3.01
CA VAL A 125 4.78 3.11 -3.00
C VAL A 125 5.32 3.14 -4.42
N ASP A 126 6.46 3.81 -4.60
CA ASP A 126 7.19 3.72 -5.85
C ASP A 126 8.09 2.47 -5.84
N ARG A 127 8.71 2.21 -6.99
CA ARG A 127 9.55 1.02 -7.14
C ARG A 127 10.77 1.07 -6.22
N HIS A 128 11.35 2.26 -6.07
CA HIS A 128 12.52 2.44 -5.21
C HIS A 128 12.18 2.11 -3.75
N THR A 129 11.03 2.58 -3.28
CA THR A 129 10.58 2.31 -1.91
C THR A 129 10.27 0.83 -1.72
N ALA A 130 9.66 0.18 -2.71
CA ALA A 130 9.42 -1.26 -2.66
C ALA A 130 10.73 -2.03 -2.49
N ASP A 131 11.78 -1.64 -3.21
CA ASP A 131 13.10 -2.27 -3.07
C ASP A 131 13.70 -2.06 -1.68
N ILE A 132 13.56 -0.85 -1.14
CA ILE A 132 14.02 -0.56 0.22
C ILE A 132 13.31 -1.48 1.23
N LEU A 133 12.00 -1.61 1.12
CA LEU A 133 11.24 -2.47 2.03
C LEU A 133 11.68 -3.92 1.93
N ARG A 134 11.88 -4.41 0.72
CA ARG A 134 12.32 -5.80 0.52
C ARG A 134 13.68 -6.06 1.17
N LEU A 135 14.59 -5.09 1.09
CA LEU A 135 15.95 -5.25 1.59
C LEU A 135 16.11 -4.88 3.06
N ARG A 136 15.35 -3.91 3.53
CA ARG A 136 15.58 -3.30 4.85
C ARG A 136 14.45 -3.57 5.85
N ALA A 137 13.33 -4.11 5.42
CA ALA A 137 12.22 -4.48 6.28
C ALA A 137 11.72 -5.87 5.89
N PRO A 138 12.56 -6.90 6.03
CA PRO A 138 12.24 -8.23 5.50
C PRO A 138 11.03 -8.88 6.16
N ASP A 139 10.79 -8.66 7.44
CA ASP A 139 9.62 -9.23 8.11
C ASP A 139 8.33 -8.58 7.60
N PHE A 140 8.35 -7.26 7.42
CA PHE A 140 7.24 -6.56 6.81
C PHE A 140 6.98 -7.08 5.39
N TRP A 141 8.05 -7.26 4.63
CA TRP A 141 7.95 -7.75 3.26
C TRP A 141 7.35 -9.16 3.20
N GLU A 142 7.72 -10.03 4.14
CA GLU A 142 7.20 -11.40 4.17
C GLU A 142 5.73 -11.48 4.54
N TRP A 143 5.23 -10.53 5.30
CA TRP A 143 3.81 -10.49 5.65
C TRP A 143 2.93 -10.07 4.50
N GLN A 144 3.49 -9.38 3.49
CA GLN A 144 2.68 -8.92 2.39
C GLN A 144 2.22 -10.11 1.54
N GLN A 145 0.95 -10.03 1.13
CA GLN A 145 0.34 -11.09 0.33
C GLN A 145 0.70 -10.95 -1.13
N ASP A 146 0.56 -9.73 -1.67
CA ASP A 146 0.77 -9.48 -3.08
C ASP A 146 1.38 -8.12 -3.34
N VAL A 147 2.12 -8.03 -4.43
CA VAL A 147 2.63 -6.78 -4.98
C VAL A 147 1.90 -6.53 -6.29
N TYR A 148 1.18 -5.41 -6.35
CA TYR A 148 0.43 -5.01 -7.53
C TYR A 148 1.19 -3.91 -8.25
N ARG A 149 1.51 -4.13 -9.52
CA ARG A 149 2.26 -3.16 -10.33
C ARG A 149 1.30 -2.47 -11.27
N LEU A 150 1.18 -1.15 -11.11
CA LEU A 150 0.21 -0.38 -11.85
C LEU A 150 0.81 0.48 -12.95
N ASP A 151 2.13 0.51 -13.06
CA ASP A 151 2.81 1.07 -14.22
C ASP A 151 3.74 0.01 -14.80
N GLY A 152 3.63 -0.21 -16.06
CA GLY A 152 4.30 -1.28 -16.77
C GLY A 152 5.82 -1.40 -16.59
#